data_9c060276a9042c64b68646799ded62b5
#
_entry.id   9c060276a9042c64b68646799ded62b5
#
_cell.length_a   1.000
_cell.length_b   1.000
_cell.length_c   1.000
_cell.angle_alpha   90.00
_cell.angle_beta   90.00
_cell.angle_gamma   90.00
#
_symmetry.space_group_name_H-M   'P 1'
#
loop_
_entity.id
_entity.type
_entity.pdbx_description
1 polymer ?
#
loop_
_entity_poly.entity_id
_entity_poly.type
_entity_poly.pdbx_seq_one_letter_code
_entity_poly.pdbx_strand_id
1 'polypeptide(L)'
;MQLERKEILSALETITIAGEGKNMVESGAVKNVLIFGNEVTVDLLIATPAMHIKKRAEDDIRKLIHEKFSPDVVVKVNIKV
;
A
#
# COMPACT_ATOMS: atom_id res chain seq x y z
N MET A 1 -2.82 13.72 -14.63
CA MET A 1 -2.59 13.68 -13.18
C MET A 1 -1.22 13.09 -12.89
N GLN A 2 -0.45 13.76 -12.04
CA GLN A 2 0.88 13.32 -11.69
C GLN A 2 0.85 12.65 -10.31
N LEU A 3 1.32 11.41 -10.25
CA LEU A 3 1.38 10.68 -9.00
C LEU A 3 2.68 11.01 -8.27
N GLU A 4 2.58 11.25 -6.99
CA GLU A 4 3.75 11.52 -6.17
C GLU A 4 3.84 10.51 -5.03
N ARG A 5 5.08 10.10 -4.72
CA ARG A 5 5.36 9.17 -3.64
C ARG A 5 4.78 9.64 -2.30
N LYS A 6 4.92 10.93 -2.05
CA LYS A 6 4.45 11.57 -0.84
C LYS A 6 2.93 11.42 -0.67
N GLU A 7 2.20 11.59 -1.78
CA GLU A 7 0.75 11.44 -1.78
C GLU A 7 0.33 9.99 -1.56
N ILE A 8 1.07 9.05 -2.16
CA ILE A 8 0.80 7.63 -1.96
C ILE A 8 1.02 7.26 -0.49
N LEU A 9 2.12 7.70 0.11
CA LEU A 9 2.41 7.42 1.51
C LEU A 9 1.33 8.02 2.43
N SER A 10 0.89 9.23 2.13
CA SER A 10 -0.16 9.88 2.91
C SER A 10 -1.47 9.11 2.83
N ALA A 11 -1.81 8.61 1.65
CA ALA A 11 -3.00 7.78 1.48
C ALA A 11 -2.88 6.46 2.26
N LEU A 12 -1.71 5.84 2.25
CA LEU A 12 -1.48 4.57 2.96
C LEU A 12 -1.59 4.71 4.48
N GLU A 13 -1.42 5.91 5.01
CA GLU A 13 -1.59 6.16 6.43
C GLU A 13 -3.02 5.90 6.92
N THR A 14 -3.98 5.81 6.00
CA THR A 14 -5.37 5.52 6.37
C THR A 14 -5.64 4.02 6.50
N ILE A 15 -4.68 3.18 6.15
CA ILE A 15 -4.83 1.72 6.22
C ILE A 15 -4.12 1.19 7.46
N THR A 16 -4.86 0.46 8.30
CA THR A 16 -4.31 -0.18 9.49
C THR A 16 -4.12 -1.66 9.22
N ILE A 17 -2.92 -2.16 9.52
CA ILE A 17 -2.66 -3.60 9.40
C ILE A 17 -3.27 -4.31 10.59
N ALA A 18 -4.01 -5.40 10.31
CA ALA A 18 -4.68 -6.17 11.33
C ALA A 18 -3.70 -6.67 12.40
N GLY A 19 -4.04 -6.41 13.65
CA GLY A 19 -3.22 -6.85 14.79
C GLY A 19 -2.11 -5.91 15.20
N GLU A 20 -1.82 -4.87 14.43
CA GLU A 20 -0.71 -3.96 14.74
C GLU A 20 -1.12 -2.70 15.51
N GLY A 21 -2.38 -2.30 15.39
CA GLY A 21 -2.86 -1.11 16.08
C GLY A 21 -2.31 0.21 15.56
N LYS A 22 -1.52 0.16 14.49
CA LYS A 22 -0.93 1.33 13.83
C LYS A 22 -1.18 1.23 12.34
N ASN A 23 -1.15 2.36 11.64
CA ASN A 23 -1.26 2.32 10.18
C ASN A 23 0.03 1.73 9.58
N MET A 24 -0.04 1.32 8.32
CA MET A 24 1.08 0.61 7.69
C MET A 24 2.34 1.47 7.52
N VAL A 25 2.19 2.77 7.49
CA VAL A 25 3.34 3.67 7.40
C VAL A 25 4.02 3.81 8.75
N GLU A 26 3.25 4.04 9.82
CA GLU A 26 3.79 4.18 11.17
C GLU A 26 4.40 2.89 11.70
N SER A 27 3.82 1.76 11.33
CA SER A 27 4.35 0.46 11.78
C SER A 27 5.65 0.07 11.09
N GLY A 28 6.03 0.83 10.06
CA GLY A 28 7.23 0.52 9.28
C GLY A 28 7.02 -0.59 8.25
N ALA A 29 5.77 -0.96 7.99
CA ALA A 29 5.46 -2.02 7.03
C ALA A 29 5.77 -1.58 5.59
N VAL A 30 5.58 -0.30 5.28
CA VAL A 30 5.89 0.21 3.94
C VAL A 30 7.40 0.44 3.83
N LYS A 31 8.05 -0.33 2.97
CA LYS A 31 9.51 -0.23 2.78
C LYS A 31 9.89 0.62 1.60
N ASN A 32 9.09 0.62 0.55
CA ASN A 32 9.39 1.42 -0.63
C ASN A 32 8.13 1.66 -1.44
N VAL A 33 8.12 2.76 -2.17
CA VAL A 33 7.06 3.09 -3.12
C VAL A 33 7.72 3.58 -4.39
N LEU A 34 7.42 2.92 -5.49
CA LEU A 34 7.96 3.25 -6.81
C LEU A 34 6.82 3.69 -7.72
N ILE A 35 7.04 4.74 -8.49
CA ILE A 35 6.05 5.28 -9.40
C ILE A 35 6.64 5.41 -10.80
N PHE A 36 5.97 4.78 -11.78
CA PHE A 36 6.33 4.87 -13.18
C PHE A 36 5.08 5.22 -13.99
N GLY A 37 4.97 6.49 -14.39
CA GLY A 37 3.79 6.95 -15.11
C GLY A 37 2.52 6.74 -14.28
N ASN A 38 1.67 5.81 -14.70
CA ASN A 38 0.47 5.47 -13.96
C ASN A 38 0.59 4.13 -13.19
N GLU A 39 1.81 3.63 -13.03
CA GLU A 39 2.05 2.40 -12.28
C GLU A 39 2.65 2.72 -10.92
N VAL A 40 2.07 2.14 -9.88
CA VAL A 40 2.53 2.30 -8.50
C VAL A 40 2.90 0.93 -7.96
N THR A 41 4.14 0.79 -7.46
CA THR A 41 4.60 -0.43 -6.82
C THR A 41 4.86 -0.13 -5.35
N VAL A 42 4.21 -0.88 -4.46
CA VAL A 42 4.37 -0.73 -3.02
C VAL A 42 5.03 -1.98 -2.45
N ASP A 43 6.17 -1.80 -1.81
CA ASP A 43 6.88 -2.88 -1.14
C ASP A 43 6.53 -2.86 0.33
N LEU A 44 6.00 -3.96 0.82
CA LEU A 44 5.60 -4.11 2.22
C LEU A 44 6.41 -5.20 2.90
N LEU A 45 6.66 -5.00 4.19
CA LEU A 45 7.20 -6.03 5.07
C LEU A 45 6.18 -6.23 6.19
N ILE A 46 5.58 -7.41 6.23
CA ILE A 46 4.57 -7.74 7.24
C ILE A 46 5.09 -8.88 8.10
N ALA A 47 5.07 -8.69 9.41
CA ALA A 47 5.61 -9.67 10.36
C ALA A 47 4.80 -10.97 10.40
N THR A 48 3.53 -10.91 10.02
CA THR A 48 2.63 -12.06 10.07
C THR A 48 2.56 -12.77 8.72
N PRO A 49 2.85 -14.08 8.65
CA PRO A 49 2.82 -14.80 7.37
C PRO A 49 1.42 -15.22 6.92
N ALA A 50 0.37 -14.80 7.61
CA ALA A 50 -0.99 -15.18 7.28
C ALA A 50 -1.41 -14.68 5.90
N MET A 51 -1.81 -15.59 5.03
CA MET A 51 -2.19 -15.28 3.65
C MET A 51 -3.35 -14.29 3.56
N HIS A 52 -4.34 -14.41 4.43
CA HIS A 52 -5.50 -13.53 4.39
C HIS A 52 -5.14 -12.08 4.74
N ILE A 53 -4.15 -11.88 5.58
CA ILE A 53 -3.68 -10.53 5.92
C ILE A 53 -2.95 -9.91 4.74
N LYS A 54 -2.12 -10.69 4.05
CA LYS A 54 -1.41 -10.24 2.85
C LYS A 54 -2.39 -9.82 1.76
N LYS A 55 -3.36 -10.67 1.48
CA LYS A 55 -4.34 -10.41 0.44
C LYS A 55 -5.19 -9.18 0.77
N ARG A 56 -5.59 -9.06 2.03
CA ARG A 56 -6.37 -7.91 2.46
C ARG A 56 -5.59 -6.61 2.33
N ALA A 57 -4.33 -6.61 2.72
CA ALA A 57 -3.49 -5.42 2.59
C ALA A 57 -3.36 -5.02 1.12
N GLU A 58 -3.15 -5.98 0.24
CA GLU A 58 -3.05 -5.72 -1.19
C GLU A 58 -4.35 -5.15 -1.74
N ASP A 59 -5.48 -5.75 -1.40
CA ASP A 59 -6.79 -5.28 -1.86
C ASP A 59 -7.10 -3.87 -1.35
N ASP A 60 -6.81 -3.62 -0.07
CA ASP A 60 -7.06 -2.32 0.54
C ASP A 60 -6.21 -1.23 -0.12
N ILE A 61 -4.94 -1.51 -0.39
CA ILE A 61 -4.05 -0.56 -1.06
C ILE A 61 -4.55 -0.26 -2.47
N ARG A 62 -4.90 -1.30 -3.22
CA ARG A 62 -5.39 -1.16 -4.59
C ARG A 62 -6.65 -0.32 -4.63
N LYS A 63 -7.59 -0.65 -3.76
CA LYS A 63 -8.87 0.05 -3.68
C LYS A 63 -8.68 1.51 -3.31
N LEU A 64 -7.85 1.76 -2.30
CA LEU A 64 -7.55 3.11 -1.83
C LEU A 64 -6.98 3.97 -2.95
N ILE A 65 -5.99 3.46 -3.66
CA ILE A 65 -5.33 4.21 -4.73
C ILE A 65 -6.31 4.47 -5.88
N HIS A 66 -7.13 3.50 -6.23
CA HIS A 66 -8.14 3.67 -7.28
C HIS A 66 -9.18 4.72 -6.91
N GLU A 67 -9.56 4.80 -5.65
CA GLU A 67 -10.53 5.78 -5.17
C GLU A 67 -9.93 7.17 -5.02
N LYS A 68 -8.70 7.26 -4.53
CA LYS A 68 -8.06 8.54 -4.23
C LYS A 68 -7.45 9.20 -5.46
N PHE A 69 -6.99 8.41 -6.41
CA PHE A 69 -6.29 8.93 -7.59
C PHE A 69 -7.05 8.64 -8.87
N SER A 70 -6.99 7.41 -9.34
CA SER A 70 -7.68 7.04 -10.57
C SER A 70 -7.82 5.53 -10.67
N PRO A 71 -8.95 5.02 -11.21
CA PRO A 71 -9.09 3.58 -11.45
C PRO A 71 -8.16 3.07 -12.56
N ASP A 72 -7.55 3.97 -13.33
CA ASP A 72 -6.61 3.60 -14.38
C ASP A 72 -5.20 3.34 -13.86
N VAL A 73 -4.94 3.68 -12.61
CA VAL A 73 -3.63 3.43 -12.00
C VAL A 73 -3.41 1.94 -11.82
N VAL A 74 -2.27 1.46 -12.28
CA VAL A 74 -1.87 0.06 -12.08
C VAL A 74 -1.16 -0.05 -10.74
N VAL A 75 -1.71 -0.85 -9.84
CA VAL A 75 -1.17 -1.02 -8.50
C VAL A 75 -0.54 -2.40 -8.37
N LYS A 76 0.73 -2.43 -8.01
CA LYS A 76 1.45 -3.66 -7.71
C LYS A 76 1.89 -3.63 -6.26
N VAL A 77 1.66 -4.69 -5.54
CA VAL A 77 2.03 -4.81 -4.14
C VAL A 77 2.93 -6.01 -3.97
N ASN A 78 4.14 -5.78 -3.47
CA ASN A 78 5.08 -6.84 -3.15
C ASN A 78 5.13 -6.97 -1.62
N ILE A 79 4.78 -8.13 -1.12
CA ILE A 79 4.73 -8.38 0.32
C ILE A 79 5.78 -9.40 0.71
N LYS A 80 6.61 -9.03 1.67
CA LYS A 80 7.62 -9.91 2.25
C LYS A 80 7.31 -10.13 3.72
N VAL A 81 7.71 -11.27 4.19
CA VAL A 81 7.53 -11.64 5.60
C VAL A 81 8.85 -11.58 6.34
#